data_df27512e5c55b0aae236f7bfe4bfa3fe
#
_entry.id   df27512e5c55b0aae236f7bfe4bfa3fe
#
_cell.length_a   1.000
_cell.length_b   1.000
_cell.length_c   1.000
_cell.angle_alpha   90.00
_cell.angle_beta   90.00
_cell.angle_gamma   90.00
#
_symmetry.space_group_name_H-M   'P 1'
#
loop_
_entity.id
_entity.type
_entity.pdbx_description
1 polymer ?
#
loop_
_entity_poly.entity_id
_entity_poly.type
_entity_poly.pdbx_seq_one_letter_code
_entity_poly.pdbx_strand_id
1 'polypeptide(L)'
;MAKEKKLVQSITSRDEDFAQWYTDVVREAKLCDYSGVKGCLNYLPNGYAIWENIQSDLDKRFKDTGVENVYLPVLIPESLLQKEKDHIEGFAPEVAWVTHGGAEPLQERFCIRPTSETLFCDVWSKTVQSYRDLPKVWNQWCSVLRWEKTTRPFLRSREFLWQEGHTIHATYEEAEQRTLTMLRVYQELIRDSLAIPFVSGPKTESEKFAGAQDTYTVEALMHDGKALQSATSHFFGNAFPDAFDIKYLDKNNELHSVYETSWGLSTRIIGALIMVHGDDSGLVLPPRIAPVQTRVIPIAQHKEGVLEKANELTERLKKAGYSVKIDDSEKSPGWKFSEQEMLGIPTRIEIGPKDIEQNQVVVVRRDTREKIVVSLDEIETKLGEILETIQKDMYDRAKAFLDSHIDFAETMDEMNEKFNTKRGFIKAKWCGSAECEDEIKAATGGATTRCICKEDQVKDGDTCIFCGKQAKHVVYFGKAY
;
A
#
# COMPACT_ATOMS: atom_id res chain seq x y z
N MET A 1 10.97 33.56 12.64
CA MET A 1 9.69 32.97 12.18
C MET A 1 8.88 32.66 13.44
N ALA A 2 7.68 33.21 13.61
CA ALA A 2 6.81 32.86 14.71
C ALA A 2 6.39 31.38 14.55
N LYS A 3 6.59 30.55 15.57
CA LYS A 3 6.10 29.16 15.55
C LYS A 3 4.58 29.21 15.37
N GLU A 4 4.10 28.69 14.25
CA GLU A 4 2.67 28.51 14.02
C GLU A 4 2.08 27.70 15.17
N LYS A 5 0.99 28.18 15.74
CA LYS A 5 0.38 27.53 16.92
C LYS A 5 -0.22 26.20 16.48
N LYS A 6 0.39 25.08 16.89
CA LYS A 6 -0.09 23.73 16.62
C LYS A 6 -1.50 23.56 17.22
N LEU A 7 -2.50 23.25 16.38
CA LEU A 7 -3.88 23.01 16.81
C LEU A 7 -4.02 21.65 17.51
N VAL A 8 -3.38 20.62 16.98
CA VAL A 8 -3.36 19.27 17.53
C VAL A 8 -2.18 19.13 18.48
N GLN A 9 -2.44 18.83 19.75
CA GLN A 9 -1.40 18.72 20.79
C GLN A 9 -1.18 17.27 21.26
N SER A 10 -2.03 16.33 20.86
CA SER A 10 -2.00 14.93 21.30
C SER A 10 -1.04 14.05 20.54
N ILE A 11 -0.33 14.56 19.54
CA ILE A 11 0.61 13.83 18.70
C ILE A 11 2.04 14.28 19.01
N THR A 12 2.93 13.31 19.26
CA THR A 12 4.38 13.52 19.33
C THR A 12 4.90 14.14 18.05
N SER A 13 5.94 14.98 18.13
CA SER A 13 6.53 15.53 16.90
C SER A 13 7.22 14.43 16.10
N ARG A 14 6.99 14.42 14.79
CA ARG A 14 7.56 13.47 13.83
C ARG A 14 9.10 13.46 13.86
N ASP A 15 9.69 14.64 14.06
CA ASP A 15 11.15 14.81 14.10
C ASP A 15 11.77 14.39 15.45
N GLU A 16 10.97 14.37 16.55
CA GLU A 16 11.43 13.94 17.85
C GLU A 16 11.41 12.41 18.00
N ASP A 17 10.29 11.79 17.66
CA ASP A 17 10.11 10.32 17.68
C ASP A 17 9.15 9.88 16.58
N PHE A 18 9.69 9.48 15.45
CA PHE A 18 8.90 9.03 14.29
C PHE A 18 8.05 7.78 14.61
N ALA A 19 8.54 6.91 15.48
CA ALA A 19 7.83 5.68 15.83
C ALA A 19 6.61 5.99 16.72
N GLN A 20 6.78 6.86 17.69
CA GLN A 20 5.69 7.30 18.57
C GLN A 20 4.70 8.18 17.80
N TRP A 21 5.19 9.10 16.95
CA TRP A 21 4.34 9.90 16.08
C TRP A 21 3.41 9.02 15.24
N TYR A 22 3.94 7.99 14.59
CA TYR A 22 3.15 7.06 13.80
C TYR A 22 2.04 6.38 14.62
N THR A 23 2.39 5.92 15.81
CA THR A 23 1.45 5.27 16.72
C THR A 23 0.36 6.24 17.19
N ASP A 24 0.75 7.47 17.51
CA ASP A 24 -0.18 8.53 17.93
C ASP A 24 -1.16 8.87 16.80
N VAL A 25 -0.68 9.03 15.55
CA VAL A 25 -1.54 9.31 14.40
C VAL A 25 -2.56 8.18 14.20
N VAL A 26 -2.12 6.92 14.22
CA VAL A 26 -3.01 5.76 14.06
C VAL A 26 -4.11 5.75 15.11
N ARG A 27 -3.75 6.01 16.38
CA ARG A 27 -4.69 6.00 17.52
C ARG A 27 -5.63 7.20 17.50
N GLU A 28 -5.08 8.41 17.41
CA GLU A 28 -5.85 9.66 17.52
C GLU A 28 -6.78 9.87 16.31
N ALA A 29 -6.37 9.45 15.10
CA ALA A 29 -7.25 9.44 13.93
C ALA A 29 -8.25 8.27 13.95
N LYS A 30 -8.21 7.41 14.98
CA LYS A 30 -9.12 6.27 15.18
C LYS A 30 -9.14 5.35 13.95
N LEU A 31 -7.96 4.98 13.46
CA LEU A 31 -7.82 4.11 12.29
C LEU A 31 -7.96 2.64 12.68
N CYS A 32 -7.31 2.24 13.75
CA CYS A 32 -7.43 0.91 14.32
C CYS A 32 -7.14 0.93 15.82
N ASP A 33 -7.49 -0.17 16.49
CA ASP A 33 -7.18 -0.44 17.87
C ASP A 33 -6.67 -1.88 18.02
N TYR A 34 -5.99 -2.16 19.12
CA TYR A 34 -5.51 -3.50 19.42
C TYR A 34 -6.66 -4.43 19.82
N SER A 35 -6.67 -5.63 19.25
CA SER A 35 -7.66 -6.65 19.62
C SER A 35 -7.21 -7.42 20.87
N GLY A 36 -8.09 -8.26 21.41
CA GLY A 36 -7.75 -9.22 22.47
C GLY A 36 -6.71 -10.27 22.06
N VAL A 37 -6.45 -10.43 20.76
CA VAL A 37 -5.42 -11.32 20.21
C VAL A 37 -4.19 -10.49 19.87
N LYS A 38 -3.08 -10.74 20.59
CA LYS A 38 -1.84 -9.99 20.41
C LYS A 38 -1.38 -10.02 18.94
N GLY A 39 -1.17 -8.83 18.36
CA GLY A 39 -0.72 -8.67 16.99
C GLY A 39 -1.83 -8.65 15.93
N CYS A 40 -3.10 -8.84 16.32
CA CYS A 40 -4.26 -8.60 15.49
C CYS A 40 -4.88 -7.23 15.80
N LEU A 41 -5.51 -6.61 14.82
CA LEU A 41 -6.07 -5.26 14.91
C LEU A 41 -7.57 -5.26 14.70
N ASN A 42 -8.26 -4.42 15.46
CA ASN A 42 -9.62 -3.99 15.17
C ASN A 42 -9.52 -2.81 14.19
N TYR A 43 -9.90 -2.97 12.95
CA TYR A 43 -10.02 -1.85 12.01
C TYR A 43 -11.25 -1.02 12.39
N LEU A 44 -11.04 0.24 12.75
CA LEU A 44 -12.11 1.15 13.11
C LEU A 44 -12.71 1.82 11.86
N PRO A 45 -13.90 2.42 11.95
CA PRO A 45 -14.61 2.95 10.79
C PRO A 45 -13.77 3.90 9.92
N ASN A 46 -12.94 4.77 10.52
CA ASN A 46 -12.10 5.69 9.74
C ASN A 46 -11.02 4.95 8.93
N GLY A 47 -10.36 3.97 9.55
CA GLY A 47 -9.32 3.18 8.88
C GLY A 47 -9.90 2.24 7.85
N TYR A 48 -11.05 1.61 8.16
CA TYR A 48 -11.70 0.69 7.23
C TYR A 48 -12.24 1.42 6.01
N ALA A 49 -12.82 2.62 6.17
CA ALA A 49 -13.32 3.42 5.05
C ALA A 49 -12.20 3.84 4.06
N ILE A 50 -10.97 4.08 4.56
CA ILE A 50 -9.81 4.29 3.67
C ILE A 50 -9.54 3.02 2.86
N TRP A 51 -9.57 1.85 3.52
CA TRP A 51 -9.39 0.57 2.85
C TRP A 51 -10.46 0.29 1.80
N GLU A 52 -11.73 0.56 2.11
CA GLU A 52 -12.85 0.40 1.16
C GLU A 52 -12.64 1.24 -0.11
N ASN A 53 -12.16 2.49 0.02
CA ASN A 53 -11.89 3.35 -1.12
C ASN A 53 -10.70 2.82 -1.96
N ILE A 54 -9.62 2.35 -1.31
CA ILE A 54 -8.50 1.70 -1.98
C ILE A 54 -8.98 0.45 -2.71
N GLN A 55 -9.77 -0.38 -2.04
CA GLN A 55 -10.35 -1.59 -2.61
C GLN A 55 -11.21 -1.27 -3.83
N SER A 56 -12.09 -0.28 -3.73
CA SER A 56 -12.99 0.11 -4.82
C SER A 56 -12.23 0.59 -6.06
N ASP A 57 -11.22 1.42 -5.90
CA ASP A 57 -10.39 1.91 -7.02
C ASP A 57 -9.57 0.77 -7.63
N LEU A 58 -8.90 -0.02 -6.80
CA LEU A 58 -8.07 -1.12 -7.27
C LEU A 58 -8.87 -2.23 -7.96
N ASP A 59 -10.03 -2.60 -7.39
CA ASP A 59 -10.92 -3.62 -7.97
C ASP A 59 -11.44 -3.20 -9.35
N LYS A 60 -11.77 -1.92 -9.52
CA LYS A 60 -12.12 -1.39 -10.83
C LYS A 60 -10.98 -1.56 -11.84
N ARG A 61 -9.76 -1.17 -11.46
CA ARG A 61 -8.57 -1.32 -12.33
C ARG A 61 -8.31 -2.78 -12.69
N PHE A 62 -8.51 -3.71 -11.76
CA PHE A 62 -8.40 -5.14 -12.01
C PHE A 62 -9.42 -5.60 -13.06
N LYS A 63 -10.69 -5.25 -12.87
CA LYS A 63 -11.77 -5.61 -13.80
C LYS A 63 -11.55 -5.06 -15.20
N ASP A 64 -10.98 -3.85 -15.33
CA ASP A 64 -10.61 -3.26 -16.60
C ASP A 64 -9.54 -4.09 -17.36
N THR A 65 -8.80 -4.96 -16.65
CA THR A 65 -7.84 -5.92 -17.23
C THR A 65 -8.38 -7.34 -17.37
N GLY A 66 -9.67 -7.57 -17.12
CA GLY A 66 -10.32 -8.88 -17.23
C GLY A 66 -10.17 -9.77 -15.99
N VAL A 67 -9.84 -9.22 -14.83
CA VAL A 67 -9.77 -9.97 -13.57
C VAL A 67 -11.18 -10.24 -13.04
N GLU A 68 -11.42 -11.47 -12.57
CA GLU A 68 -12.65 -11.89 -11.90
C GLU A 68 -12.38 -12.14 -10.42
N ASN A 69 -13.30 -11.70 -9.56
CA ASN A 69 -13.20 -11.94 -8.11
C ASN A 69 -13.77 -13.31 -7.75
N VAL A 70 -13.03 -14.03 -6.90
CA VAL A 70 -13.44 -15.32 -6.31
C VAL A 70 -13.30 -15.26 -4.80
N TYR A 71 -13.76 -16.29 -4.10
CA TYR A 71 -13.49 -16.47 -2.68
C TYR A 71 -13.20 -17.95 -2.37
N LEU A 72 -12.02 -18.20 -1.81
CA LEU A 72 -11.58 -19.53 -1.41
C LEU A 72 -11.61 -19.68 0.12
N PRO A 73 -11.74 -20.92 0.66
CA PRO A 73 -11.80 -21.15 2.10
C PRO A 73 -10.58 -20.61 2.86
N VAL A 74 -10.79 -20.26 4.13
CA VAL A 74 -9.71 -19.77 5.01
C VAL A 74 -8.77 -20.89 5.47
N LEU A 75 -9.24 -22.14 5.48
CA LEU A 75 -8.50 -23.31 5.98
C LEU A 75 -7.84 -24.05 4.82
N ILE A 76 -6.58 -24.41 5.01
CA ILE A 76 -5.78 -25.23 4.09
C ILE A 76 -5.43 -26.55 4.81
N PRO A 77 -5.78 -27.73 4.25
CA PRO A 77 -5.32 -29.00 4.77
C PRO A 77 -3.79 -29.10 4.74
N GLU A 78 -3.20 -29.70 5.77
CA GLU A 78 -1.74 -29.89 5.83
C GLU A 78 -1.22 -30.67 4.63
N SER A 79 -1.95 -31.71 4.21
CA SER A 79 -1.62 -32.53 3.01
C SER A 79 -1.57 -31.70 1.72
N LEU A 80 -2.43 -30.68 1.61
CA LEU A 80 -2.42 -29.76 0.46
C LEU A 80 -1.22 -28.81 0.50
N LEU A 81 -0.89 -28.30 1.68
CA LEU A 81 0.25 -27.41 1.88
C LEU A 81 1.59 -28.13 1.57
N GLN A 82 1.68 -29.43 1.86
CA GLN A 82 2.90 -30.22 1.66
C GLN A 82 3.21 -30.58 0.19
N LYS A 83 2.30 -30.29 -0.75
CA LYS A 83 2.55 -30.56 -2.19
C LYS A 83 3.63 -29.68 -2.80
N GLU A 84 3.85 -28.52 -2.25
CA GLU A 84 4.87 -27.57 -2.73
C GLU A 84 5.88 -27.27 -1.59
N LYS A 85 7.05 -27.94 -1.67
CA LYS A 85 8.04 -27.95 -0.59
C LYS A 85 8.70 -26.59 -0.33
N ASP A 86 9.06 -25.87 -1.38
CA ASP A 86 9.77 -24.57 -1.27
C ASP A 86 8.87 -23.50 -0.66
N HIS A 87 7.57 -23.54 -0.98
CA HIS A 87 6.56 -22.69 -0.39
C HIS A 87 6.37 -22.96 1.10
N ILE A 88 6.36 -24.24 1.48
CA ILE A 88 6.26 -24.67 2.89
C ILE A 88 7.45 -24.16 3.69
N GLU A 89 8.66 -24.34 3.20
CA GLU A 89 9.88 -23.90 3.88
C GLU A 89 9.86 -22.38 4.15
N GLY A 90 9.30 -21.57 3.24
CA GLY A 90 9.13 -20.13 3.41
C GLY A 90 8.10 -19.73 4.46
N PHE A 91 6.99 -20.47 4.59
CA PHE A 91 5.86 -20.08 5.47
C PHE A 91 5.71 -20.94 6.72
N ALA A 92 6.31 -22.11 6.80
CA ALA A 92 6.14 -23.05 7.92
C ALA A 92 6.31 -22.43 9.33
N PRO A 93 7.25 -21.50 9.56
CA PRO A 93 7.42 -20.87 10.87
C PRO A 93 6.27 -19.92 11.28
N GLU A 94 5.47 -19.46 10.32
CA GLU A 94 4.47 -18.41 10.49
C GLU A 94 3.03 -18.88 10.36
N VAL A 95 2.80 -20.20 10.28
CA VAL A 95 1.46 -20.77 10.10
C VAL A 95 0.77 -20.99 11.45
N ALA A 96 -0.49 -20.59 11.54
CA ALA A 96 -1.36 -20.95 12.67
C ALA A 96 -2.15 -22.22 12.35
N TRP A 97 -2.11 -23.20 13.26
CA TRP A 97 -2.72 -24.50 13.09
C TRP A 97 -4.05 -24.64 13.81
N VAL A 98 -5.05 -25.18 13.13
CA VAL A 98 -6.34 -25.63 13.68
C VAL A 98 -6.27 -27.14 13.85
N THR A 99 -6.38 -27.59 15.09
CA THR A 99 -6.21 -29.01 15.48
C THR A 99 -7.50 -29.67 15.98
N HIS A 100 -8.54 -28.90 16.25
CA HIS A 100 -9.83 -29.36 16.76
C HIS A 100 -10.99 -28.80 15.98
N GLY A 101 -12.02 -29.58 15.74
CA GLY A 101 -13.33 -29.16 15.28
C GLY A 101 -14.33 -29.30 16.45
N GLY A 102 -14.71 -28.15 17.04
CA GLY A 102 -15.40 -28.17 18.32
C GLY A 102 -14.51 -28.74 19.43
N ALA A 103 -14.97 -29.78 20.13
CA ALA A 103 -14.22 -30.46 21.19
C ALA A 103 -13.38 -31.66 20.69
N GLU A 104 -13.54 -32.08 19.44
CA GLU A 104 -12.91 -33.29 18.89
C GLU A 104 -11.63 -32.92 18.12
N PRO A 105 -10.53 -33.71 18.32
CA PRO A 105 -9.34 -33.61 17.51
C PRO A 105 -9.65 -33.91 16.03
N LEU A 106 -9.08 -33.10 15.12
CA LEU A 106 -9.16 -33.39 13.69
C LEU A 106 -8.25 -34.56 13.31
N GLN A 107 -8.66 -35.36 12.33
CA GLN A 107 -7.83 -36.45 11.76
C GLN A 107 -6.61 -35.87 11.03
N GLU A 108 -6.77 -34.73 10.39
CA GLU A 108 -5.74 -33.94 9.75
C GLU A 108 -5.86 -32.49 10.26
N ARG A 109 -4.75 -31.85 10.61
CA ARG A 109 -4.76 -30.43 11.00
C ARG A 109 -4.85 -29.54 9.78
N PHE A 110 -5.47 -28.38 9.96
CA PHE A 110 -5.56 -27.36 8.95
C PHE A 110 -4.75 -26.13 9.38
N CYS A 111 -4.19 -25.40 8.44
CA CYS A 111 -3.66 -24.08 8.75
C CYS A 111 -4.65 -22.99 8.32
N ILE A 112 -4.63 -21.88 9.05
CA ILE A 112 -5.25 -20.64 8.58
C ILE A 112 -4.33 -20.10 7.48
N ARG A 113 -4.88 -19.81 6.30
CA ARG A 113 -4.11 -19.42 5.10
C ARG A 113 -3.14 -18.25 5.39
N PRO A 114 -1.83 -18.42 5.14
CA PRO A 114 -0.86 -17.33 5.12
C PRO A 114 -0.82 -16.63 3.75
N THR A 115 -1.24 -17.34 2.71
CA THR A 115 -1.44 -16.99 1.31
C THR A 115 -2.20 -18.15 0.65
N SER A 116 -2.66 -18.03 -0.58
CA SER A 116 -3.63 -18.99 -1.14
C SER A 116 -3.19 -19.69 -2.43
N GLU A 117 -1.91 -19.64 -2.82
CA GLU A 117 -1.41 -20.31 -4.04
C GLU A 117 -1.88 -21.78 -4.11
N THR A 118 -1.68 -22.53 -3.03
CA THR A 118 -2.06 -23.94 -2.96
C THR A 118 -3.56 -24.18 -3.14
N LEU A 119 -4.41 -23.27 -2.63
CA LEU A 119 -5.87 -23.37 -2.81
C LEU A 119 -6.29 -23.09 -4.25
N PHE A 120 -5.68 -22.09 -4.89
CA PHE A 120 -5.93 -21.80 -6.31
C PHE A 120 -5.51 -22.99 -7.18
N CYS A 121 -4.31 -23.51 -6.97
CA CYS A 121 -3.82 -24.69 -7.67
C CYS A 121 -4.71 -25.92 -7.46
N ASP A 122 -5.23 -26.16 -6.26
CA ASP A 122 -6.17 -27.28 -5.99
C ASP A 122 -7.47 -27.14 -6.81
N VAL A 123 -8.01 -25.93 -6.93
CA VAL A 123 -9.20 -25.69 -7.76
C VAL A 123 -8.88 -25.89 -9.24
N TRP A 124 -7.77 -25.36 -9.72
CA TRP A 124 -7.41 -25.43 -11.13
C TRP A 124 -7.06 -26.85 -11.58
N SER A 125 -6.42 -27.64 -10.71
CA SER A 125 -6.14 -29.06 -11.00
C SER A 125 -7.40 -29.88 -11.31
N LYS A 126 -8.57 -29.44 -10.80
CA LYS A 126 -9.87 -30.08 -11.01
C LYS A 126 -10.70 -29.49 -12.14
N THR A 127 -10.41 -28.25 -12.55
CA THR A 127 -11.27 -27.46 -13.44
C THR A 127 -10.65 -27.12 -14.78
N VAL A 128 -9.34 -27.23 -14.93
CA VAL A 128 -8.62 -26.97 -16.18
C VAL A 128 -8.36 -28.29 -16.89
N GLN A 129 -8.83 -28.41 -18.12
CA GLN A 129 -8.69 -29.62 -18.95
C GLN A 129 -8.23 -29.30 -20.37
N SER A 130 -8.60 -28.11 -20.89
CA SER A 130 -8.30 -27.72 -22.26
C SER A 130 -7.88 -26.25 -22.39
N TYR A 131 -7.28 -25.90 -23.53
CA TYR A 131 -6.90 -24.51 -23.84
C TYR A 131 -8.09 -23.53 -23.75
N ARG A 132 -9.33 -24.02 -23.85
CA ARG A 132 -10.53 -23.18 -23.72
C ARG A 132 -10.81 -22.72 -22.28
N ASP A 133 -10.20 -23.38 -21.30
CA ASP A 133 -10.34 -23.03 -19.88
C ASP A 133 -9.35 -21.94 -19.46
N LEU A 134 -8.40 -21.57 -20.35
CA LEU A 134 -7.34 -20.60 -20.11
C LEU A 134 -7.58 -19.28 -20.86
N PRO A 135 -7.08 -18.15 -20.36
CA PRO A 135 -6.45 -18.00 -19.06
C PRO A 135 -7.47 -17.99 -17.90
N LYS A 136 -7.04 -18.37 -16.69
CA LYS A 136 -7.75 -18.04 -15.44
C LYS A 136 -7.09 -16.83 -14.82
N VAL A 137 -7.86 -15.78 -14.55
CA VAL A 137 -7.34 -14.51 -14.04
C VAL A 137 -8.20 -14.10 -12.85
N TRP A 138 -7.84 -14.61 -11.67
CA TRP A 138 -8.67 -14.49 -10.49
C TRP A 138 -8.01 -13.66 -9.39
N ASN A 139 -8.83 -12.98 -8.61
CA ASN A 139 -8.47 -12.22 -7.43
C ASN A 139 -9.40 -12.55 -6.28
N GLN A 140 -8.89 -12.51 -5.05
CA GLN A 140 -9.75 -12.50 -3.87
C GLN A 140 -9.38 -11.38 -2.90
N TRP A 141 -10.41 -10.74 -2.35
CA TRP A 141 -10.30 -9.84 -1.23
C TRP A 141 -10.55 -10.62 0.04
N CYS A 142 -9.56 -10.68 0.92
CA CYS A 142 -9.65 -11.54 2.10
C CYS A 142 -8.69 -11.09 3.22
N SER A 143 -8.76 -11.78 4.35
CA SER A 143 -7.70 -11.76 5.35
C SER A 143 -6.80 -12.99 5.24
N VAL A 144 -5.55 -12.81 5.66
CA VAL A 144 -4.57 -13.89 5.86
C VAL A 144 -3.94 -13.74 7.23
N LEU A 145 -3.36 -14.84 7.73
CA LEU A 145 -2.74 -14.85 9.04
C LEU A 145 -1.30 -15.38 8.94
N ARG A 146 -0.36 -14.55 9.40
CA ARG A 146 1.07 -14.88 9.53
C ARG A 146 1.51 -14.66 10.96
N TRP A 147 2.06 -15.68 11.62
CA TRP A 147 2.36 -15.63 13.06
C TRP A 147 3.61 -14.83 13.37
N GLU A 148 3.56 -13.53 13.07
CA GLU A 148 4.64 -12.57 13.26
C GLU A 148 5.03 -12.41 14.73
N LYS A 149 6.34 -12.38 15.01
CA LYS A 149 6.87 -12.17 16.37
C LYS A 149 6.77 -10.70 16.79
N THR A 150 7.09 -9.79 15.88
CA THR A 150 7.06 -8.35 16.10
C THR A 150 6.00 -7.72 15.21
N THR A 151 5.08 -6.95 15.81
CA THR A 151 3.96 -6.36 15.08
C THR A 151 3.94 -4.85 15.23
N ARG A 152 3.44 -4.17 14.19
CA ARG A 152 3.21 -2.72 14.16
C ARG A 152 1.97 -2.45 13.31
N PRO A 153 1.02 -1.61 13.78
CA PRO A 153 -0.23 -1.36 13.07
C PRO A 153 -0.03 -1.08 11.58
N PHE A 154 -0.82 -1.70 10.74
CA PHE A 154 -0.79 -1.70 9.28
C PHE A 154 0.50 -2.24 8.64
N LEU A 155 1.67 -1.99 9.19
CA LEU A 155 2.96 -2.36 8.59
C LEU A 155 3.26 -3.84 8.70
N ARG A 156 2.97 -4.42 9.87
CA ARG A 156 3.19 -5.83 10.19
C ARG A 156 2.22 -6.27 11.27
N SER A 157 1.20 -7.03 10.89
CA SER A 157 0.19 -7.58 11.79
C SER A 157 0.09 -9.09 11.59
N ARG A 158 -0.37 -9.82 12.59
CA ARG A 158 -0.59 -11.27 12.47
C ARG A 158 -1.71 -11.58 11.50
N GLU A 159 -2.84 -10.89 11.63
CA GLU A 159 -3.91 -10.90 10.66
C GLU A 159 -3.93 -9.55 9.95
N PHE A 160 -4.10 -9.55 8.64
CA PHE A 160 -4.25 -8.34 7.85
C PHE A 160 -5.15 -8.57 6.66
N LEU A 161 -5.78 -7.50 6.21
CA LEU A 161 -6.59 -7.50 5.00
C LEU A 161 -5.69 -7.24 3.80
N TRP A 162 -6.00 -7.92 2.72
CA TRP A 162 -5.30 -7.75 1.45
C TRP A 162 -6.17 -8.17 0.27
N GLN A 163 -5.66 -7.99 -0.91
CA GLN A 163 -6.04 -8.74 -2.08
C GLN A 163 -4.86 -9.61 -2.52
N GLU A 164 -5.16 -10.77 -3.03
CA GLU A 164 -4.23 -11.63 -3.72
C GLU A 164 -4.86 -12.06 -5.05
N GLY A 165 -4.13 -11.81 -6.12
CA GLY A 165 -4.52 -12.27 -7.43
C GLY A 165 -3.63 -13.43 -7.85
N HIS A 166 -4.23 -14.42 -8.50
CA HIS A 166 -3.56 -15.61 -9.01
C HIS A 166 -4.07 -15.91 -10.40
N THR A 167 -3.17 -16.26 -11.31
CA THR A 167 -3.54 -16.55 -12.69
C THR A 167 -2.77 -17.73 -13.23
N ILE A 168 -3.37 -18.42 -14.22
CA ILE A 168 -2.68 -19.40 -15.05
C ILE A 168 -2.93 -19.12 -16.51
N HIS A 169 -1.89 -19.32 -17.30
CA HIS A 169 -1.83 -19.01 -18.73
C HIS A 169 -1.29 -20.19 -19.55
N ALA A 170 -1.63 -20.22 -20.82
CA ALA A 170 -1.15 -21.24 -21.74
C ALA A 170 0.33 -21.10 -22.09
N THR A 171 0.85 -19.87 -22.15
CA THR A 171 2.23 -19.62 -22.55
C THR A 171 3.01 -18.80 -21.52
N TYR A 172 4.34 -18.92 -21.58
CA TYR A 172 5.27 -18.15 -20.77
C TYR A 172 5.06 -16.64 -20.98
N GLU A 173 4.95 -16.22 -22.24
CA GLU A 173 4.83 -14.82 -22.62
C GLU A 173 3.53 -14.18 -22.11
N GLU A 174 2.42 -14.93 -22.16
CA GLU A 174 1.14 -14.46 -21.61
C GLU A 174 1.24 -14.21 -20.09
N ALA A 175 1.87 -15.13 -19.36
CA ALA A 175 2.06 -15.04 -17.93
C ALA A 175 3.03 -13.90 -17.55
N GLU A 176 4.16 -13.76 -18.25
CA GLU A 176 5.09 -12.66 -18.07
C GLU A 176 4.41 -11.31 -18.31
N GLN A 177 3.67 -11.18 -19.42
CA GLN A 177 2.91 -9.96 -19.73
C GLN A 177 1.86 -9.66 -18.66
N ARG A 178 1.21 -10.67 -18.08
CA ARG A 178 0.26 -10.50 -16.98
C ARG A 178 0.96 -9.98 -15.73
N THR A 179 2.12 -10.53 -15.39
CA THR A 179 2.93 -10.07 -14.25
C THR A 179 3.26 -8.57 -14.36
N LEU A 180 3.71 -8.13 -15.54
CA LEU A 180 4.03 -6.72 -15.80
C LEU A 180 2.78 -5.83 -15.84
N THR A 181 1.66 -6.35 -16.34
CA THR A 181 0.38 -5.62 -16.33
C THR A 181 -0.10 -5.35 -14.91
N MET A 182 -0.01 -6.32 -14.01
CA MET A 182 -0.43 -6.13 -12.61
C MET A 182 0.52 -5.20 -11.86
N LEU A 183 1.81 -5.28 -12.12
CA LEU A 183 2.77 -4.29 -11.60
C LEU A 183 2.36 -2.86 -12.00
N ARG A 184 2.02 -2.64 -13.28
CA ARG A 184 1.58 -1.34 -13.78
C ARG A 184 0.30 -0.86 -13.09
N VAL A 185 -0.68 -1.74 -12.87
CA VAL A 185 -1.91 -1.41 -12.15
C VAL A 185 -1.62 -0.90 -10.74
N TYR A 186 -0.69 -1.54 -10.03
CA TYR A 186 -0.25 -1.06 -8.73
C TYR A 186 0.47 0.29 -8.79
N GLN A 187 1.37 0.47 -9.77
CA GLN A 187 2.06 1.73 -9.98
C GLN A 187 1.08 2.89 -10.23
N GLU A 188 0.05 2.65 -11.04
CA GLU A 188 -1.01 3.63 -11.31
C GLU A 188 -1.83 3.95 -10.06
N LEU A 189 -2.28 2.95 -9.29
CA LEU A 189 -2.98 3.17 -8.03
C LEU A 189 -2.14 4.01 -7.06
N ILE A 190 -0.90 3.59 -6.83
CA ILE A 190 -0.02 4.20 -5.83
C ILE A 190 0.34 5.63 -6.22
N ARG A 191 0.63 5.88 -7.50
CA ARG A 191 0.94 7.22 -8.02
C ARG A 191 -0.30 8.11 -8.08
N ASP A 192 -1.35 7.65 -8.75
CA ASP A 192 -2.46 8.51 -9.16
C ASP A 192 -3.48 8.72 -8.04
N SER A 193 -3.79 7.67 -7.27
CA SER A 193 -4.82 7.74 -6.24
C SER A 193 -4.24 8.00 -4.85
N LEU A 194 -3.11 7.38 -4.52
CA LEU A 194 -2.46 7.55 -3.22
C LEU A 194 -1.45 8.70 -3.19
N ALA A 195 -1.13 9.31 -4.34
CA ALA A 195 -0.14 10.37 -4.49
C ALA A 195 1.24 9.98 -3.90
N ILE A 196 1.63 8.71 -3.98
CA ILE A 196 2.90 8.18 -3.45
C ILE A 196 3.85 7.90 -4.61
N PRO A 197 5.01 8.57 -4.69
CA PRO A 197 6.08 8.22 -5.61
C PRO A 197 6.86 7.00 -5.10
N PHE A 198 7.50 6.29 -6.01
CA PHE A 198 8.19 5.03 -5.71
C PHE A 198 9.36 4.78 -6.66
N VAL A 199 10.23 3.82 -6.30
CA VAL A 199 11.10 3.10 -7.21
C VAL A 199 10.51 1.72 -7.47
N SER A 200 10.76 1.14 -8.65
CA SER A 200 10.17 -0.14 -9.04
C SER A 200 11.08 -0.91 -9.98
N GLY A 201 11.10 -2.21 -9.85
CA GLY A 201 11.91 -3.09 -10.70
C GLY A 201 11.85 -4.54 -10.25
N PRO A 202 12.58 -5.44 -10.90
CA PRO A 202 12.73 -6.81 -10.45
C PRO A 202 13.57 -6.88 -9.18
N LYS A 203 13.22 -7.79 -8.29
CA LYS A 203 14.00 -8.13 -7.10
C LYS A 203 15.20 -8.99 -7.48
N THR A 204 16.21 -9.00 -6.61
CA THR A 204 17.33 -9.93 -6.69
C THR A 204 16.90 -11.33 -6.29
N GLU A 205 17.73 -12.32 -6.61
CA GLU A 205 17.45 -13.72 -6.31
C GLU A 205 17.23 -13.97 -4.81
N SER A 206 17.98 -13.26 -3.95
CA SER A 206 17.86 -13.37 -2.49
C SER A 206 16.58 -12.74 -1.91
N GLU A 207 16.00 -11.75 -2.59
CA GLU A 207 14.88 -10.96 -2.10
C GLU A 207 13.54 -11.28 -2.81
N LYS A 208 13.56 -12.17 -3.82
CA LYS A 208 12.34 -12.59 -4.52
C LYS A 208 11.45 -13.45 -3.62
N PHE A 209 10.18 -13.54 -3.97
CA PHE A 209 9.21 -14.38 -3.29
C PHE A 209 9.57 -15.86 -3.43
N ALA A 210 9.42 -16.63 -2.36
CA ALA A 210 9.74 -18.07 -2.34
C ALA A 210 8.93 -18.84 -3.40
N GLY A 211 9.64 -19.57 -4.26
CA GLY A 211 9.05 -20.32 -5.38
C GLY A 211 8.83 -19.51 -6.66
N ALA A 212 8.95 -18.18 -6.64
CA ALA A 212 8.85 -17.37 -7.86
C ALA A 212 10.13 -17.41 -8.69
N GLN A 213 10.00 -17.44 -10.02
CA GLN A 213 11.13 -17.22 -10.95
C GLN A 213 11.52 -15.75 -10.94
N ASP A 214 10.54 -14.84 -11.02
CA ASP A 214 10.74 -13.40 -10.94
C ASP A 214 9.76 -12.75 -9.97
N THR A 215 10.22 -11.75 -9.25
CA THR A 215 9.39 -10.87 -8.42
C THR A 215 9.66 -9.43 -8.78
N TYR A 216 8.60 -8.70 -9.09
CA TYR A 216 8.64 -7.26 -9.28
C TYR A 216 8.03 -6.56 -8.07
N THR A 217 8.58 -5.40 -7.71
CA THR A 217 8.17 -4.66 -6.53
C THR A 217 7.92 -3.18 -6.82
N VAL A 218 7.06 -2.58 -6.00
CA VAL A 218 6.90 -1.14 -5.87
C VAL A 218 7.37 -0.75 -4.47
N GLU A 219 8.43 0.05 -4.39
CA GLU A 219 9.09 0.44 -3.14
C GLU A 219 8.90 1.93 -2.90
N ALA A 220 8.13 2.31 -1.90
CA ALA A 220 7.97 3.69 -1.48
C ALA A 220 9.01 4.07 -0.43
N LEU A 221 9.34 5.36 -0.35
CA LEU A 221 10.24 5.90 0.66
C LEU A 221 9.43 6.61 1.74
N MET A 222 9.58 6.19 2.98
CA MET A 222 8.93 6.79 4.12
C MET A 222 9.69 8.03 4.59
N HIS A 223 9.03 8.89 5.35
CA HIS A 223 9.62 10.17 5.75
C HIS A 223 10.86 10.04 6.67
N ASP A 224 11.02 8.90 7.36
CA ASP A 224 12.24 8.57 8.11
C ASP A 224 13.37 8.00 7.24
N GLY A 225 13.19 8.00 5.92
CA GLY A 225 14.17 7.53 4.94
C GLY A 225 14.26 6.01 4.83
N LYS A 226 13.30 5.25 5.34
CA LYS A 226 13.24 3.80 5.13
C LYS A 226 12.33 3.43 3.97
N ALA A 227 12.71 2.35 3.30
CA ALA A 227 11.90 1.75 2.24
C ALA A 227 10.71 0.97 2.80
N LEU A 228 9.60 1.01 2.09
CA LEU A 228 8.44 0.17 2.34
C LEU A 228 7.99 -0.51 1.05
N GLN A 229 8.08 -1.85 1.03
CA GLN A 229 7.48 -2.64 -0.03
C GLN A 229 5.96 -2.46 0.00
N SER A 230 5.42 -1.82 -1.03
CA SER A 230 4.03 -1.38 -1.12
C SER A 230 3.15 -2.35 -1.89
N ALA A 231 3.69 -2.99 -2.93
CA ALA A 231 3.02 -4.01 -3.72
C ALA A 231 4.05 -4.89 -4.44
N THR A 232 3.66 -6.13 -4.79
CA THR A 232 4.48 -7.06 -5.54
C THR A 232 3.69 -7.78 -6.61
N SER A 233 4.36 -8.16 -7.69
CA SER A 233 3.84 -9.01 -8.75
C SER A 233 4.88 -10.08 -9.07
N HIS A 234 4.44 -11.35 -9.10
CA HIS A 234 5.29 -12.51 -9.16
C HIS A 234 5.01 -13.33 -10.43
N PHE A 235 6.06 -13.83 -11.03
CA PHE A 235 6.02 -14.83 -12.08
C PHE A 235 6.58 -16.15 -11.52
N PHE A 236 5.76 -17.19 -11.44
CA PHE A 236 6.15 -18.49 -10.90
C PHE A 236 6.65 -19.46 -11.97
N GLY A 237 6.39 -19.18 -13.26
CA GLY A 237 6.61 -20.16 -14.29
C GLY A 237 5.62 -21.34 -14.16
N ASN A 238 6.12 -22.55 -14.29
CA ASN A 238 5.31 -23.79 -14.22
C ASN A 238 5.57 -24.65 -12.97
N ALA A 239 6.44 -24.23 -12.06
CA ALA A 239 6.83 -25.07 -10.90
C ALA A 239 5.63 -25.42 -9.99
N PHE A 240 4.82 -24.41 -9.59
CA PHE A 240 3.61 -24.64 -8.81
C PHE A 240 2.55 -25.46 -9.59
N PRO A 241 2.17 -25.09 -10.81
CA PRO A 241 1.26 -25.88 -11.63
C PRO A 241 1.69 -27.35 -11.79
N ASP A 242 2.97 -27.61 -12.01
CA ASP A 242 3.49 -28.97 -12.17
C ASP A 242 3.40 -29.78 -10.87
N ALA A 243 3.65 -29.18 -9.69
CA ALA A 243 3.50 -29.81 -8.39
C ALA A 243 2.03 -30.22 -8.10
N PHE A 244 1.06 -29.54 -8.70
CA PHE A 244 -0.38 -29.84 -8.60
C PHE A 244 -0.93 -30.59 -9.82
N ASP A 245 -0.08 -30.99 -10.77
CA ASP A 245 -0.44 -31.68 -12.02
C ASP A 245 -1.50 -30.91 -12.85
N ILE A 246 -1.37 -29.56 -12.90
CA ILE A 246 -2.26 -28.72 -13.67
C ILE A 246 -1.79 -28.70 -15.11
N LYS A 247 -2.55 -29.39 -15.97
CA LYS A 247 -2.26 -29.53 -17.41
C LYS A 247 -3.49 -29.29 -18.25
N TYR A 248 -3.28 -28.88 -19.48
CA TYR A 248 -4.36 -28.68 -20.45
C TYR A 248 -4.04 -29.34 -21.79
N LEU A 249 -5.07 -29.74 -22.50
CA LEU A 249 -4.97 -30.19 -23.90
C LEU A 249 -5.03 -28.98 -24.83
N ASP A 250 -4.07 -28.86 -25.73
CA ASP A 250 -4.08 -27.86 -26.77
C ASP A 250 -5.03 -28.21 -27.92
N LYS A 251 -5.02 -27.42 -29.00
CA LYS A 251 -5.86 -27.64 -30.19
C LYS A 251 -5.52 -28.94 -30.97
N ASN A 252 -4.32 -29.48 -30.74
CA ASN A 252 -3.83 -30.69 -31.37
C ASN A 252 -4.00 -31.94 -30.46
N ASN A 253 -4.64 -31.79 -29.32
CA ASN A 253 -4.73 -32.79 -28.25
C ASN A 253 -3.37 -33.18 -27.63
N GLU A 254 -2.41 -32.27 -27.64
CA GLU A 254 -1.15 -32.41 -26.91
C GLU A 254 -1.27 -31.83 -25.52
N LEU A 255 -0.67 -32.51 -24.54
CA LEU A 255 -0.75 -32.13 -23.12
C LEU A 255 0.37 -31.17 -22.76
N HIS A 256 0.01 -30.01 -22.18
CA HIS A 256 0.94 -28.96 -21.79
C HIS A 256 0.73 -28.54 -20.34
N SER A 257 1.83 -28.09 -19.69
CA SER A 257 1.77 -27.38 -18.41
C SER A 257 1.30 -25.95 -18.59
N VAL A 258 0.74 -25.35 -17.57
CA VAL A 258 0.37 -23.93 -17.52
C VAL A 258 1.46 -23.12 -16.83
N TYR A 259 1.42 -21.79 -17.00
CA TYR A 259 2.32 -20.84 -16.35
C TYR A 259 1.54 -19.96 -15.38
N GLU A 260 2.04 -19.87 -14.15
CA GLU A 260 1.36 -19.19 -13.05
C GLU A 260 1.96 -17.82 -12.74
N THR A 261 1.10 -16.88 -12.33
CA THR A 261 1.48 -15.59 -11.76
C THR A 261 0.68 -15.28 -10.53
N SER A 262 1.21 -14.44 -9.63
CA SER A 262 0.43 -13.85 -8.54
C SER A 262 0.81 -12.38 -8.31
N TRP A 263 -0.09 -11.66 -7.63
CA TRP A 263 0.16 -10.28 -7.22
C TRP A 263 -0.58 -9.96 -5.94
N GLY A 264 -0.01 -9.08 -5.10
CA GLY A 264 -0.56 -8.77 -3.78
C GLY A 264 -0.35 -7.33 -3.32
N LEU A 265 -1.39 -6.78 -2.69
CA LEU A 265 -1.36 -5.50 -1.98
C LEU A 265 -2.20 -5.63 -0.70
N SER A 266 -1.67 -5.17 0.42
CA SER A 266 -2.30 -5.26 1.73
C SER A 266 -2.59 -3.89 2.34
N THR A 267 -3.27 -3.90 3.49
CA THR A 267 -3.49 -2.71 4.32
C THR A 267 -2.20 -2.03 4.79
N ARG A 268 -1.01 -2.62 4.53
CA ARG A 268 0.30 -1.95 4.69
C ARG A 268 0.35 -0.62 3.94
N ILE A 269 -0.36 -0.48 2.84
CA ILE A 269 -0.42 0.75 2.05
C ILE A 269 -1.03 1.93 2.83
N ILE A 270 -1.90 1.67 3.83
CA ILE A 270 -2.39 2.70 4.75
C ILE A 270 -1.24 3.22 5.62
N GLY A 271 -0.35 2.33 6.05
CA GLY A 271 0.88 2.74 6.74
C GLY A 271 1.77 3.63 5.87
N ALA A 272 1.89 3.31 4.58
CA ALA A 272 2.60 4.17 3.62
C ALA A 272 1.96 5.56 3.51
N LEU A 273 0.62 5.65 3.39
CA LEU A 273 -0.10 6.93 3.36
C LEU A 273 0.21 7.80 4.58
N ILE A 274 0.18 7.20 5.78
CA ILE A 274 0.50 7.91 7.02
C ILE A 274 1.92 8.43 6.98
N MET A 275 2.89 7.58 6.65
CA MET A 275 4.31 7.90 6.74
C MET A 275 4.83 8.81 5.62
N VAL A 276 4.16 8.83 4.46
CA VAL A 276 4.52 9.72 3.34
C VAL A 276 3.87 11.10 3.49
N HIS A 277 2.60 11.16 3.85
CA HIS A 277 1.82 12.41 3.79
C HIS A 277 1.51 13.03 5.15
N GLY A 278 1.44 12.23 6.21
CA GLY A 278 1.10 12.71 7.55
C GLY A 278 2.07 13.76 8.09
N ASP A 279 1.57 14.62 8.94
CA ASP A 279 2.33 15.67 9.62
C ASP A 279 2.09 15.67 11.14
N ASP A 280 2.61 16.66 11.84
CA ASP A 280 2.45 16.80 13.29
C ASP A 280 1.03 17.16 13.75
N SER A 281 0.09 17.34 12.82
CA SER A 281 -1.34 17.52 13.10
C SER A 281 -2.18 16.28 12.82
N GLY A 282 -1.59 15.22 12.26
CA GLY A 282 -2.25 13.95 11.98
C GLY A 282 -2.17 13.50 10.53
N LEU A 283 -3.25 12.89 10.04
CA LEU A 283 -3.36 12.44 8.66
C LEU A 283 -3.39 13.60 7.67
N VAL A 284 -2.89 13.35 6.47
CA VAL A 284 -3.13 14.15 5.26
C VAL A 284 -3.52 13.17 4.17
N LEU A 285 -4.80 13.13 3.81
CA LEU A 285 -5.30 12.16 2.85
C LEU A 285 -5.37 12.76 1.45
N PRO A 286 -4.89 12.04 0.43
CA PRO A 286 -5.14 12.41 -0.96
C PRO A 286 -6.65 12.43 -1.24
N PRO A 287 -7.18 13.46 -1.90
CA PRO A 287 -8.62 13.59 -2.16
C PRO A 287 -9.27 12.40 -2.84
N ARG A 288 -8.53 11.69 -3.71
CA ARG A 288 -9.08 10.55 -4.47
C ARG A 288 -9.41 9.33 -3.62
N ILE A 289 -8.76 9.19 -2.44
CA ILE A 289 -9.02 8.05 -1.54
C ILE A 289 -9.61 8.47 -0.19
N ALA A 290 -9.75 9.76 0.05
CA ALA A 290 -10.31 10.28 1.30
C ALA A 290 -11.79 9.86 1.45
N PRO A 291 -12.18 9.19 2.54
CA PRO A 291 -13.59 8.81 2.78
C PRO A 291 -14.52 10.03 2.89
N VAL A 292 -13.97 11.15 3.34
CA VAL A 292 -14.61 12.46 3.39
C VAL A 292 -13.67 13.44 2.71
N GLN A 293 -14.10 14.04 1.60
CA GLN A 293 -13.30 15.01 0.84
C GLN A 293 -13.37 16.41 1.43
N THR A 294 -14.51 16.75 2.01
CA THR A 294 -14.69 18.05 2.66
C THR A 294 -15.61 17.97 3.87
N ARG A 295 -15.31 18.76 4.89
CA ARG A 295 -16.15 18.93 6.07
C ARG A 295 -16.70 20.34 6.10
N VAL A 296 -18.02 20.50 6.08
CA VAL A 296 -18.69 21.78 6.27
C VAL A 296 -18.76 22.08 7.76
N ILE A 297 -18.26 23.25 8.16
CA ILE A 297 -18.21 23.67 9.57
C ILE A 297 -18.96 25.00 9.70
N PRO A 298 -20.19 24.98 10.25
CA PRO A 298 -20.93 26.22 10.53
C PRO A 298 -20.26 26.99 11.68
N ILE A 299 -19.94 28.26 11.41
CA ILE A 299 -19.35 29.17 12.39
C ILE A 299 -20.46 29.97 13.04
N ALA A 300 -20.51 29.96 14.37
CA ALA A 300 -21.63 30.56 15.12
C ALA A 300 -23.00 29.98 14.72
N GLN A 301 -23.08 28.66 14.66
CA GLN A 301 -24.27 27.91 14.19
C GLN A 301 -25.56 28.23 14.95
N HIS A 302 -25.47 28.81 16.15
CA HIS A 302 -26.61 29.27 16.94
C HIS A 302 -27.31 30.52 16.39
N LYS A 303 -26.67 31.23 15.44
CA LYS A 303 -27.29 32.37 14.76
C LYS A 303 -28.24 31.90 13.67
N GLU A 304 -29.33 32.65 13.52
CA GLU A 304 -30.39 32.38 12.55
C GLU A 304 -29.87 32.17 11.13
N GLY A 305 -30.33 31.14 10.45
CA GLY A 305 -30.01 30.81 9.05
C GLY A 305 -28.66 30.15 8.82
N VAL A 306 -27.70 30.14 9.79
CA VAL A 306 -26.35 29.60 9.57
C VAL A 306 -26.37 28.09 9.39
N LEU A 307 -27.01 27.37 10.29
CA LEU A 307 -27.08 25.90 10.21
C LEU A 307 -27.90 25.43 9.02
N GLU A 308 -28.98 26.14 8.70
CA GLU A 308 -29.79 25.85 7.52
C GLU A 308 -28.99 25.98 6.23
N LYS A 309 -28.23 27.08 6.09
CA LYS A 309 -27.38 27.31 4.91
C LYS A 309 -26.24 26.33 4.80
N ALA A 310 -25.64 25.92 5.94
CA ALA A 310 -24.60 24.88 5.96
C ALA A 310 -25.15 23.51 5.54
N ASN A 311 -26.36 23.15 5.95
CA ASN A 311 -27.03 21.92 5.52
C ASN A 311 -27.36 21.97 4.01
N GLU A 312 -27.94 23.08 3.53
CA GLU A 312 -28.21 23.29 2.09
C GLU A 312 -26.92 23.11 1.25
N LEU A 313 -25.83 23.74 1.66
CA LEU A 313 -24.52 23.61 1.01
C LEU A 313 -24.03 22.16 1.02
N THR A 314 -24.14 21.47 2.15
CA THR A 314 -23.73 20.08 2.29
C THR A 314 -24.48 19.18 1.30
N GLU A 315 -25.80 19.35 1.18
CA GLU A 315 -26.61 18.55 0.25
C GLU A 315 -26.35 18.91 -1.23
N ARG A 316 -26.07 20.18 -1.52
CA ARG A 316 -25.65 20.61 -2.88
C ARG A 316 -24.35 19.91 -3.29
N LEU A 317 -23.34 19.92 -2.43
CA LEU A 317 -22.02 19.30 -2.70
C LEU A 317 -22.15 17.76 -2.83
N LYS A 318 -22.97 17.11 -2.01
CA LYS A 318 -23.27 15.68 -2.18
C LYS A 318 -23.92 15.37 -3.53
N LYS A 319 -24.89 16.17 -3.96
CA LYS A 319 -25.54 16.03 -5.28
C LYS A 319 -24.57 16.26 -6.42
N ALA A 320 -23.54 17.09 -6.23
CA ALA A 320 -22.45 17.29 -7.18
C ALA A 320 -21.44 16.14 -7.21
N GLY A 321 -21.60 15.10 -6.36
CA GLY A 321 -20.77 13.88 -6.35
C GLY A 321 -19.61 13.91 -5.35
N TYR A 322 -19.53 14.90 -4.48
CA TYR A 322 -18.49 14.96 -3.44
C TYR A 322 -18.86 14.17 -2.19
N SER A 323 -17.85 13.57 -1.54
CA SER A 323 -18.01 12.98 -0.21
C SER A 323 -17.92 14.07 0.85
N VAL A 324 -19.08 14.46 1.40
CA VAL A 324 -19.21 15.62 2.30
C VAL A 324 -19.85 15.22 3.62
N LYS A 325 -19.30 15.74 4.72
CA LYS A 325 -19.94 15.69 6.04
C LYS A 325 -20.03 17.08 6.65
N ILE A 326 -21.11 17.36 7.34
CA ILE A 326 -21.25 18.57 8.18
C ILE A 326 -20.81 18.23 9.61
N ASP A 327 -20.18 19.18 10.28
CA ASP A 327 -19.94 19.14 11.73
C ASP A 327 -20.80 20.20 12.43
N ASP A 328 -22.01 19.81 12.76
CA ASP A 328 -23.01 20.59 13.47
C ASP A 328 -22.97 20.37 15.00
N SER A 329 -21.95 19.69 15.51
CA SER A 329 -21.77 19.48 16.94
C SER A 329 -21.66 20.82 17.70
N GLU A 330 -21.93 20.81 19.01
CA GLU A 330 -21.84 22.00 19.87
C GLU A 330 -20.39 22.36 20.27
N LYS A 331 -19.40 21.63 19.73
CA LYS A 331 -17.99 21.87 20.04
C LYS A 331 -17.51 23.20 19.45
N SER A 332 -16.48 23.76 20.05
CA SER A 332 -15.89 25.02 19.57
C SER A 332 -15.31 24.87 18.15
N PRO A 333 -15.30 25.93 17.34
CA PRO A 333 -14.67 25.90 16.01
C PRO A 333 -13.23 25.40 16.03
N GLY A 334 -12.42 25.82 17.00
CA GLY A 334 -11.03 25.35 17.13
C GLY A 334 -10.92 23.83 17.35
N TRP A 335 -11.85 23.24 18.10
CA TRP A 335 -11.90 21.78 18.28
C TRP A 335 -12.28 21.08 16.96
N LYS A 336 -13.30 21.58 16.25
CA LYS A 336 -13.74 21.04 14.94
C LYS A 336 -12.61 21.10 13.90
N PHE A 337 -11.84 22.20 13.90
CA PHE A 337 -10.67 22.35 13.01
C PHE A 337 -9.57 21.35 13.34
N SER A 338 -9.26 21.18 14.63
CA SER A 338 -8.28 20.20 15.10
C SER A 338 -8.67 18.77 14.74
N GLU A 339 -9.94 18.39 14.92
CA GLU A 339 -10.42 17.05 14.55
C GLU A 339 -10.38 16.83 13.03
N GLN A 340 -10.75 17.83 12.24
CA GLN A 340 -10.66 17.73 10.77
C GLN A 340 -9.21 17.56 10.32
N GLU A 341 -8.26 18.30 10.91
CA GLU A 341 -6.83 18.15 10.63
C GLU A 341 -6.31 16.77 11.04
N MET A 342 -6.67 16.29 12.24
CA MET A 342 -6.30 14.98 12.75
C MET A 342 -6.74 13.84 11.81
N LEU A 343 -7.97 13.92 11.32
CA LEU A 343 -8.56 12.92 10.42
C LEU A 343 -8.04 13.05 8.97
N GLY A 344 -7.25 14.06 8.67
CA GLY A 344 -6.67 14.27 7.34
C GLY A 344 -7.67 14.57 6.24
N ILE A 345 -8.84 15.10 6.58
CA ILE A 345 -9.86 15.46 5.60
C ILE A 345 -9.31 16.56 4.69
N PRO A 346 -9.26 16.37 3.36
CA PRO A 346 -8.55 17.24 2.43
C PRO A 346 -8.93 18.70 2.49
N THR A 347 -10.22 19.00 2.73
CA THR A 347 -10.69 20.37 2.87
C THR A 347 -11.70 20.52 4.00
N ARG A 348 -11.80 21.71 4.56
CA ARG A 348 -12.97 22.14 5.31
C ARG A 348 -13.57 23.39 4.70
N ILE A 349 -14.87 23.56 4.80
CA ILE A 349 -15.60 24.74 4.37
C ILE A 349 -16.14 25.43 5.62
N GLU A 350 -15.61 26.60 5.92
CA GLU A 350 -16.07 27.45 7.00
C GLU A 350 -17.18 28.37 6.44
N ILE A 351 -18.37 28.38 7.08
CA ILE A 351 -19.49 29.21 6.69
C ILE A 351 -20.12 29.84 7.95
N GLY A 352 -20.13 31.18 8.00
CA GLY A 352 -20.68 31.97 9.09
C GLY A 352 -21.60 33.08 8.58
N PRO A 353 -22.18 33.91 9.49
CA PRO A 353 -23.13 34.96 9.11
C PRO A 353 -22.58 35.94 8.07
N LYS A 354 -21.32 36.37 8.23
CA LYS A 354 -20.68 37.31 7.27
C LYS A 354 -20.46 36.68 5.90
N ASP A 355 -20.14 35.39 5.89
CA ASP A 355 -19.92 34.66 4.63
C ASP A 355 -21.24 34.55 3.87
N ILE A 356 -22.33 34.25 4.57
CA ILE A 356 -23.67 34.18 4.00
C ILE A 356 -24.12 35.52 3.42
N GLU A 357 -23.91 36.63 4.17
CA GLU A 357 -24.21 37.98 3.71
C GLU A 357 -23.45 38.35 2.44
N GLN A 358 -22.23 37.86 2.27
CA GLN A 358 -21.38 38.10 1.12
C GLN A 358 -21.49 37.05 0.02
N ASN A 359 -22.42 36.12 0.12
CA ASN A 359 -22.62 34.99 -0.80
C ASN A 359 -21.32 34.21 -1.06
N GLN A 360 -20.55 33.91 -0.01
CA GLN A 360 -19.27 33.25 -0.08
C GLN A 360 -19.08 32.21 1.03
N VAL A 361 -18.00 31.44 0.93
CA VAL A 361 -17.48 30.53 1.96
C VAL A 361 -15.96 30.59 2.00
N VAL A 362 -15.37 30.11 3.07
CA VAL A 362 -13.91 29.93 3.17
C VAL A 362 -13.57 28.46 3.08
N VAL A 363 -12.91 28.04 2.01
CA VAL A 363 -12.36 26.70 1.84
C VAL A 363 -10.94 26.70 2.40
N VAL A 364 -10.64 25.78 3.32
CA VAL A 364 -9.30 25.65 3.90
C VAL A 364 -8.72 24.31 3.50
N ARG A 365 -7.56 24.32 2.87
CA ARG A 365 -6.79 23.12 2.49
C ARG A 365 -6.17 22.47 3.74
N ARG A 366 -6.22 21.15 3.85
CA ARG A 366 -5.55 20.40 4.94
C ARG A 366 -4.02 20.40 4.77
N ASP A 367 -3.55 20.26 3.55
CA ASP A 367 -2.13 20.02 3.23
C ASP A 367 -1.23 21.27 3.35
N THR A 368 -1.77 22.47 3.13
CA THR A 368 -1.05 23.75 3.20
C THR A 368 -1.62 24.73 4.22
N ARG A 369 -2.82 24.46 4.73
CA ARG A 369 -3.63 25.37 5.58
C ARG A 369 -4.01 26.69 4.87
N GLU A 370 -3.85 26.76 3.57
CA GLU A 370 -4.27 27.90 2.75
C GLU A 370 -5.79 28.10 2.87
N LYS A 371 -6.20 29.37 3.01
CA LYS A 371 -7.59 29.81 3.05
C LYS A 371 -7.96 30.44 1.72
N ILE A 372 -8.98 29.90 1.08
CA ILE A 372 -9.48 30.33 -0.22
C ILE A 372 -10.92 30.79 -0.06
N VAL A 373 -11.18 32.05 -0.37
CA VAL A 373 -12.56 32.57 -0.40
C VAL A 373 -13.18 32.18 -1.73
N VAL A 374 -14.37 31.55 -1.68
CA VAL A 374 -15.06 31.03 -2.86
C VAL A 374 -16.51 31.50 -2.82
N SER A 375 -17.03 31.99 -3.96
CA SER A 375 -18.47 32.31 -4.09
C SER A 375 -19.32 31.04 -3.92
N LEU A 376 -20.44 31.16 -3.20
CA LEU A 376 -21.42 30.08 -3.08
C LEU A 376 -21.99 29.65 -4.45
N ASP A 377 -21.98 30.52 -5.44
CA ASP A 377 -22.50 30.20 -6.78
C ASP A 377 -21.54 29.32 -7.59
N GLU A 378 -20.24 29.29 -7.22
CA GLU A 378 -19.18 28.56 -7.94
C GLU A 378 -18.58 27.40 -7.13
N ILE A 379 -19.09 27.17 -5.91
CA ILE A 379 -18.42 26.28 -4.95
C ILE A 379 -18.24 24.85 -5.46
N GLU A 380 -19.20 24.31 -6.20
CA GLU A 380 -19.11 22.95 -6.74
C GLU A 380 -17.94 22.80 -7.71
N THR A 381 -17.77 23.75 -8.62
CA THR A 381 -16.67 23.74 -9.58
C THR A 381 -15.32 24.03 -8.89
N LYS A 382 -15.29 25.05 -8.04
CA LYS A 382 -14.06 25.46 -7.33
C LYS A 382 -13.56 24.42 -6.36
N LEU A 383 -14.46 23.71 -5.67
CA LEU A 383 -14.06 22.59 -4.80
C LEU A 383 -13.34 21.50 -5.58
N GLY A 384 -13.86 21.15 -6.77
CA GLY A 384 -13.21 20.16 -7.64
C GLY A 384 -11.80 20.59 -8.07
N GLU A 385 -11.63 21.84 -8.49
CA GLU A 385 -10.32 22.42 -8.86
C GLU A 385 -9.34 22.39 -7.66
N ILE A 386 -9.81 22.74 -6.46
CA ILE A 386 -9.02 22.72 -5.23
C ILE A 386 -8.59 21.28 -4.89
N LEU A 387 -9.49 20.29 -4.95
CA LEU A 387 -9.19 18.90 -4.65
C LEU A 387 -8.18 18.32 -5.65
N GLU A 388 -8.31 18.59 -6.94
CA GLU A 388 -7.30 18.16 -7.94
C GLU A 388 -5.94 18.84 -7.71
N THR A 389 -5.94 20.11 -7.32
CA THR A 389 -4.70 20.82 -6.96
C THR A 389 -4.04 20.18 -5.73
N ILE A 390 -4.81 19.84 -4.69
CA ILE A 390 -4.30 19.13 -3.50
C ILE A 390 -3.68 17.78 -3.91
N GLN A 391 -4.38 16.99 -4.73
CA GLN A 391 -3.91 15.69 -5.20
C GLN A 391 -2.54 15.81 -5.88
N LYS A 392 -2.42 16.77 -6.79
CA LYS A 392 -1.17 17.03 -7.51
C LYS A 392 -0.06 17.53 -6.60
N ASP A 393 -0.33 18.52 -5.75
CA ASP A 393 0.67 19.12 -4.87
C ASP A 393 1.20 18.11 -3.85
N MET A 394 0.35 17.20 -3.35
CA MET A 394 0.77 16.12 -2.46
C MET A 394 1.74 15.17 -3.17
N TYR A 395 1.47 14.79 -4.41
CA TYR A 395 2.37 13.97 -5.19
C TYR A 395 3.70 14.68 -5.46
N ASP A 396 3.65 15.94 -5.89
CA ASP A 396 4.84 16.72 -6.25
C ASP A 396 5.77 16.91 -5.03
N ARG A 397 5.22 17.18 -3.84
CA ARG A 397 6.00 17.26 -2.59
C ARG A 397 6.64 15.94 -2.22
N ALA A 398 5.88 14.85 -2.29
CA ALA A 398 6.40 13.52 -2.00
C ALA A 398 7.47 13.10 -3.02
N LYS A 399 7.28 13.45 -4.32
CA LYS A 399 8.24 13.19 -5.38
C LYS A 399 9.54 13.96 -5.18
N ALA A 400 9.46 15.24 -4.84
CA ALA A 400 10.63 16.05 -4.52
C ALA A 400 11.41 15.49 -3.31
N PHE A 401 10.69 14.96 -2.30
CA PHE A 401 11.31 14.27 -1.18
C PHE A 401 12.03 13.01 -1.64
N LEU A 402 11.37 12.12 -2.38
CA LEU A 402 11.97 10.88 -2.90
C LEU A 402 13.22 11.20 -3.73
N ASP A 403 13.11 12.12 -4.69
CA ASP A 403 14.21 12.46 -5.60
C ASP A 403 15.42 13.00 -4.85
N SER A 404 15.18 13.82 -3.82
CA SER A 404 16.25 14.31 -2.98
C SER A 404 16.89 13.26 -2.08
N HIS A 405 16.29 12.05 -1.95
CA HIS A 405 16.76 10.93 -1.11
C HIS A 405 17.18 9.70 -1.94
N ILE A 406 17.43 9.89 -3.23
CA ILE A 406 18.08 8.90 -4.09
C ILE A 406 19.51 9.39 -4.35
N ASP A 407 20.49 8.64 -3.90
CA ASP A 407 21.90 8.90 -4.10
C ASP A 407 22.56 7.75 -4.85
N PHE A 408 23.83 7.95 -5.28
CA PHE A 408 24.68 6.93 -5.88
C PHE A 408 25.97 6.80 -5.06
N ALA A 409 26.46 5.57 -4.86
CA ALA A 409 27.72 5.30 -4.18
C ALA A 409 28.64 4.44 -5.06
N GLU A 410 29.91 4.84 -5.16
CA GLU A 410 30.96 4.10 -5.89
C GLU A 410 31.76 3.20 -4.94
N THR A 411 31.76 3.50 -3.64
CA THR A 411 32.49 2.74 -2.62
C THR A 411 31.62 2.42 -1.41
N MET A 412 32.00 1.39 -0.64
CA MET A 412 31.31 1.04 0.60
C MET A 412 31.39 2.15 1.66
N ASP A 413 32.50 2.91 1.70
CA ASP A 413 32.66 4.03 2.64
C ASP A 413 31.66 5.15 2.30
N GLU A 414 31.50 5.51 1.02
CA GLU A 414 30.49 6.49 0.57
C GLU A 414 29.08 6.00 0.88
N MET A 415 28.78 4.72 0.66
CA MET A 415 27.46 4.15 0.96
C MET A 415 27.16 4.26 2.45
N ASN A 416 28.10 3.92 3.32
CA ASN A 416 27.96 4.02 4.77
C ASN A 416 27.80 5.46 5.23
N GLU A 417 28.61 6.39 4.71
CA GLU A 417 28.49 7.82 5.02
C GLU A 417 27.10 8.34 4.65
N LYS A 418 26.60 8.02 3.46
CA LYS A 418 25.26 8.44 2.99
C LYS A 418 24.14 7.87 3.85
N PHE A 419 24.18 6.58 4.21
CA PHE A 419 23.18 6.01 5.13
C PHE A 419 23.23 6.60 6.54
N ASN A 420 24.36 7.09 6.99
CA ASN A 420 24.51 7.72 8.30
C ASN A 420 24.10 9.21 8.31
N THR A 421 24.28 9.90 7.19
CA THR A 421 23.96 11.34 7.07
C THR A 421 22.54 11.58 6.59
N LYS A 422 22.10 10.83 5.58
CA LYS A 422 20.79 10.99 4.96
C LYS A 422 20.26 9.63 4.50
N ARG A 423 19.34 9.09 5.26
CA ARG A 423 18.68 7.83 4.89
C ARG A 423 17.87 8.01 3.61
N GLY A 424 17.78 6.97 2.81
CA GLY A 424 17.07 6.96 1.54
C GLY A 424 17.42 5.74 0.72
N PHE A 425 17.27 5.82 -0.59
CA PHE A 425 17.77 4.83 -1.52
C PHE A 425 19.17 5.22 -1.97
N ILE A 426 20.09 4.25 -1.97
CA ILE A 426 21.41 4.41 -2.55
C ILE A 426 21.56 3.45 -3.71
N LYS A 427 21.78 3.98 -4.90
CA LYS A 427 22.13 3.17 -6.08
C LYS A 427 23.59 2.78 -6.01
N ALA A 428 23.88 1.53 -6.34
CA ALA A 428 25.25 1.05 -6.46
C ALA A 428 25.34 -0.08 -7.48
N LYS A 429 26.53 -0.26 -8.05
CA LYS A 429 26.85 -1.34 -8.98
C LYS A 429 27.09 -2.63 -8.21
N TRP A 430 26.49 -3.72 -8.66
CA TRP A 430 26.50 -5.01 -7.99
C TRP A 430 26.73 -6.18 -8.97
N CYS A 431 27.49 -7.19 -8.54
CA CYS A 431 27.93 -8.31 -9.38
C CYS A 431 26.87 -9.42 -9.59
N GLY A 432 25.74 -9.37 -8.89
CA GLY A 432 24.71 -10.40 -8.95
C GLY A 432 24.87 -11.55 -7.95
N SER A 433 25.83 -11.46 -6.99
CA SER A 433 26.07 -12.54 -6.03
C SER A 433 25.34 -12.31 -4.71
N ALA A 434 24.67 -13.34 -4.19
CA ALA A 434 23.99 -13.32 -2.89
C ALA A 434 24.96 -13.03 -1.74
N GLU A 435 26.19 -13.58 -1.79
CA GLU A 435 27.22 -13.34 -0.77
C GLU A 435 27.55 -11.84 -0.67
N CYS A 436 27.59 -11.12 -1.80
CA CYS A 436 27.81 -9.67 -1.78
C CYS A 436 26.62 -8.91 -1.20
N GLU A 437 25.39 -9.36 -1.40
CA GLU A 437 24.20 -8.77 -0.73
C GLU A 437 24.31 -8.91 0.79
N ASP A 438 24.63 -10.10 1.28
CA ASP A 438 24.75 -10.37 2.71
C ASP A 438 25.86 -9.54 3.36
N GLU A 439 27.01 -9.43 2.71
CA GLU A 439 28.13 -8.63 3.17
C GLU A 439 27.82 -7.12 3.15
N ILE A 440 27.17 -6.61 2.10
CA ILE A 440 26.70 -5.21 2.05
C ILE A 440 25.69 -4.95 3.18
N LYS A 441 24.75 -5.87 3.41
CA LYS A 441 23.77 -5.77 4.50
C LYS A 441 24.46 -5.71 5.87
N ALA A 442 25.45 -6.56 6.10
CA ALA A 442 26.23 -6.57 7.32
C ALA A 442 27.03 -5.26 7.49
N ALA A 443 27.75 -4.83 6.45
CA ALA A 443 28.59 -3.64 6.46
C ALA A 443 27.83 -2.33 6.62
N THR A 444 26.56 -2.27 6.15
CA THR A 444 25.68 -1.08 6.22
C THR A 444 24.78 -1.05 7.45
N GLY A 445 24.82 -2.10 8.28
CA GLY A 445 23.90 -2.24 9.41
C GLY A 445 22.44 -2.41 8.99
N GLY A 446 22.20 -3.22 7.92
CA GLY A 446 20.88 -3.71 7.54
C GLY A 446 20.27 -3.12 6.25
N ALA A 447 21.03 -2.46 5.39
CA ALA A 447 20.54 -2.10 4.07
C ALA A 447 20.48 -3.33 3.16
N THR A 448 19.33 -3.58 2.53
CA THR A 448 19.13 -4.69 1.59
C THR A 448 18.89 -4.14 0.19
N THR A 449 19.02 -4.99 -0.82
CA THR A 449 18.60 -4.69 -2.18
C THR A 449 17.07 -4.53 -2.21
N ARG A 450 16.60 -3.43 -2.81
CA ARG A 450 15.15 -3.20 -2.94
C ARG A 450 14.63 -3.66 -4.29
N CYS A 451 15.28 -3.20 -5.35
CA CYS A 451 15.06 -3.67 -6.72
C CYS A 451 16.24 -3.31 -7.63
N ILE A 452 16.35 -4.02 -8.73
CA ILE A 452 17.29 -3.69 -9.80
C ILE A 452 16.78 -2.44 -10.53
N CYS A 453 17.66 -1.45 -10.69
CA CYS A 453 17.39 -0.23 -11.43
C CYS A 453 17.39 -0.54 -12.94
N LYS A 454 16.27 -0.34 -13.61
CA LYS A 454 16.17 -0.58 -15.06
C LYS A 454 16.64 0.61 -15.90
N GLU A 455 16.63 1.81 -15.31
CA GLU A 455 17.01 3.06 -15.96
C GLU A 455 18.53 3.18 -16.11
N ASP A 456 19.29 2.63 -15.18
CA ASP A 456 20.74 2.68 -15.17
C ASP A 456 21.32 1.33 -15.60
N GLN A 457 22.15 1.36 -16.63
CA GLN A 457 22.83 0.17 -17.14
C GLN A 457 24.31 0.18 -16.74
N VAL A 458 24.82 -0.99 -16.39
CA VAL A 458 26.27 -1.19 -16.18
C VAL A 458 27.00 -1.16 -17.53
N LYS A 459 28.26 -0.69 -17.51
CA LYS A 459 29.15 -0.63 -18.66
C LYS A 459 30.32 -1.59 -18.48
N ASP A 460 31.01 -1.89 -19.56
CA ASP A 460 32.25 -2.65 -19.48
C ASP A 460 33.27 -1.92 -18.59
N GLY A 461 33.82 -2.66 -17.62
CA GLY A 461 34.75 -2.12 -16.64
C GLY A 461 34.09 -1.63 -15.33
N ASP A 462 32.75 -1.56 -15.27
CA ASP A 462 32.05 -1.27 -14.02
C ASP A 462 32.22 -2.42 -13.02
N THR A 463 32.53 -2.09 -11.79
CA THR A 463 32.82 -3.09 -10.74
C THR A 463 31.81 -3.06 -9.61
N CYS A 464 31.57 -4.22 -9.01
CA CYS A 464 30.75 -4.36 -7.82
C CYS A 464 31.32 -3.53 -6.67
N ILE A 465 30.46 -2.74 -6.03
CA ILE A 465 30.81 -1.86 -4.91
C ILE A 465 31.52 -2.59 -3.76
N PHE A 466 31.22 -3.88 -3.56
CA PHE A 466 31.81 -4.68 -2.46
C PHE A 466 32.99 -5.50 -2.90
N CYS A 467 32.88 -6.38 -3.89
CA CYS A 467 33.92 -7.36 -4.23
C CYS A 467 34.85 -6.95 -5.37
N GLY A 468 34.59 -5.84 -6.06
CA GLY A 468 35.40 -5.36 -7.18
C GLY A 468 35.32 -6.19 -8.47
N LYS A 469 34.53 -7.29 -8.51
CA LYS A 469 34.30 -8.07 -9.74
C LYS A 469 33.39 -7.27 -10.70
N GLN A 470 33.37 -7.68 -11.97
CA GLN A 470 32.47 -7.08 -12.97
C GLN A 470 31.05 -6.98 -12.44
N ALA A 471 30.48 -5.80 -12.46
CA ALA A 471 29.09 -5.58 -12.10
C ALA A 471 28.16 -6.13 -13.19
N LYS A 472 26.96 -6.60 -12.79
CA LYS A 472 25.89 -7.03 -13.68
C LYS A 472 24.71 -6.06 -13.68
N HIS A 473 24.47 -5.41 -12.55
CA HIS A 473 23.31 -4.53 -12.33
C HIS A 473 23.69 -3.29 -11.53
N VAL A 474 22.91 -2.24 -11.73
CA VAL A 474 22.74 -1.16 -10.74
C VAL A 474 21.52 -1.50 -9.90
N VAL A 475 21.64 -1.38 -8.59
CA VAL A 475 20.58 -1.79 -7.64
C VAL A 475 20.30 -0.66 -6.66
N TYR A 476 19.03 -0.49 -6.31
CA TYR A 476 18.61 0.36 -5.19
C TYR A 476 18.82 -0.40 -3.89
N PHE A 477 19.68 0.12 -3.00
CA PHE A 477 19.83 -0.33 -1.63
C PHE A 477 19.06 0.58 -0.69
N GLY A 478 18.48 0.02 0.37
CA GLY A 478 17.76 0.80 1.38
C GLY A 478 17.53 0.02 2.66
N LYS A 479 17.47 0.73 3.79
CA LYS A 479 16.95 0.14 5.03
C LYS A 479 15.45 0.11 4.94
N ALA A 480 14.82 -1.01 5.36
CA ALA A 480 13.39 -1.24 5.18
C ALA A 480 12.67 -1.49 6.51
N TYR A 481 11.33 -1.39 6.45
CA TYR A 481 10.42 -1.79 7.53
C TYR A 481 10.18 -3.29 7.56
#